data_b78e711dfb92e7ffa921f0a461f71697
#
_entry.id   b78e711dfb92e7ffa921f0a461f71697
#
_cell.length_a   1.000
_cell.length_b   1.000
_cell.length_c   1.000
_cell.angle_alpha   90.00
_cell.angle_beta   90.00
_cell.angle_gamma   90.00
#
_symmetry.space_group_name_H-M   'P 1'
#
loop_
_entity.id
_entity.type
_entity.pdbx_description
1 polymer ?
#
loop_
_entity_poly.entity_id
_entity_poly.type
_entity_poly.pdbx_seq_one_letter_code
_entity_poly.pdbx_strand_id
1 'polypeptide(L)'
;CRRWRRSGGSWLALFHGGSDEDNIAGVRPTDLRGMLQYVPQFREKTFVVAVDGAAVADENFVNILMDVAVLWSLSIRTVLVHGASDQIKALAGQRGVEPSDLEGSGVTDAATLKLALTAANRLTHEILEGLSAADLRAASTTAVIAHPLGSLRGVDHLFTGKVERIDVGLLQTLLSNGIVPVVPPLGLDGEGHTYRLNSDAVALELAKALGAVKLIYITTTDGLSVGGSLARQLSVAELADALQKGTVDPGEVSKARHAVAACEAGIPRVHVINGHVDEGLLSEVFSNEGIGTLVYVNDYRQIRRARRSVVRAIAQLTKS
;
A
#
# COMPACT_ATOMS: atom_id res chain seq x y z
N CYS A 1 -16.20 15.79 6.13
CA CYS A 1 -15.89 16.81 7.18
C CYS A 1 -17.08 17.23 8.07
N ARG A 2 -18.34 16.99 7.71
CA ARG A 2 -19.49 17.34 8.59
C ARG A 2 -19.99 16.20 9.46
N ARG A 3 -19.60 14.95 9.24
CA ARG A 3 -20.02 13.77 10.03
C ARG A 3 -19.19 13.57 11.30
N TRP A 4 -17.91 13.93 11.27
CA TRP A 4 -16.97 13.81 12.42
C TRP A 4 -17.26 14.76 13.59
N ARG A 5 -18.06 15.83 13.41
CA ARG A 5 -18.36 16.80 14.48
C ARG A 5 -19.55 16.44 15.37
N ARG A 6 -20.25 15.32 15.16
CA ARG A 6 -21.46 14.99 15.95
C ARG A 6 -21.28 13.94 17.04
N SER A 7 -20.16 13.26 17.08
CA SER A 7 -19.82 12.39 18.23
C SER A 7 -18.56 12.92 18.89
N GLY A 8 -18.72 13.73 19.92
CA GLY A 8 -17.65 14.09 20.85
C GLY A 8 -17.23 12.89 21.70
N GLY A 9 -17.11 11.72 21.09
CA GLY A 9 -16.58 10.51 21.65
C GLY A 9 -15.07 10.50 21.41
N SER A 10 -14.31 10.64 22.47
CA SER A 10 -12.91 10.32 22.52
C SER A 10 -12.68 8.94 21.91
N TRP A 11 -11.62 8.78 21.08
CA TRP A 11 -11.13 7.50 20.59
C TRP A 11 -10.99 6.43 21.70
N LEU A 12 -10.77 6.86 22.93
CA LEU A 12 -10.78 6.03 24.14
C LEU A 12 -12.16 5.37 24.42
N ALA A 13 -13.26 5.90 23.92
CA ALA A 13 -14.59 5.31 24.17
C ALA A 13 -14.87 4.08 23.32
N LEU A 14 -14.19 3.90 22.18
CA LEU A 14 -14.28 2.69 21.36
C LEU A 14 -13.53 1.50 21.98
N PHE A 15 -12.55 1.76 22.85
CA PHE A 15 -11.79 0.72 23.55
C PHE A 15 -12.28 0.39 24.96
N HIS A 16 -13.29 1.11 25.50
CA HIS A 16 -13.77 0.95 26.88
C HIS A 16 -15.28 0.77 26.99
N GLY A 17 -15.93 0.27 25.99
CA GLY A 17 -17.37 0.11 25.99
C GLY A 17 -17.85 -1.33 25.85
N GLY A 18 -18.09 -2.00 26.97
CA GLY A 18 -18.93 -3.19 26.99
C GLY A 18 -18.23 -4.44 27.51
N SER A 19 -18.51 -4.79 28.73
CA SER A 19 -18.39 -6.15 29.26
C SER A 19 -19.41 -7.04 28.54
N ASP A 20 -19.07 -7.51 27.35
CA ASP A 20 -19.71 -8.66 26.74
C ASP A 20 -18.71 -9.81 26.74
N GLU A 21 -18.79 -10.64 27.78
CA GLU A 21 -18.02 -11.89 27.93
C GLU A 21 -18.38 -12.96 26.87
N ASP A 22 -19.23 -12.66 25.91
CA ASP A 22 -19.80 -13.65 24.99
C ASP A 22 -19.37 -13.53 23.52
N ASN A 23 -18.35 -12.72 23.18
CA ASN A 23 -17.92 -12.62 21.77
C ASN A 23 -16.42 -12.76 21.53
N ILE A 24 -15.75 -13.68 22.22
CA ILE A 24 -14.52 -14.32 21.75
C ILE A 24 -14.93 -15.44 20.76
N ALA A 25 -15.91 -15.15 19.91
CA ALA A 25 -16.35 -16.04 18.88
C ALA A 25 -15.52 -15.77 17.61
N GLY A 26 -14.38 -16.49 17.47
CA GLY A 26 -14.13 -16.83 16.13
C GLY A 26 -12.74 -16.97 15.57
N VAL A 27 -11.62 -16.62 16.22
CA VAL A 27 -10.33 -17.08 15.69
C VAL A 27 -10.16 -18.56 16.01
N ARG A 28 -10.42 -19.41 15.03
CA ARG A 28 -10.21 -20.85 15.20
C ARG A 28 -8.72 -21.11 15.36
N PRO A 29 -8.26 -21.95 16.31
CA PRO A 29 -6.85 -22.30 16.44
C PRO A 29 -6.19 -22.84 15.16
N THR A 30 -7.01 -23.33 14.23
CA THR A 30 -6.60 -23.77 12.89
C THR A 30 -6.19 -22.59 12.00
N ASP A 31 -6.87 -21.45 12.13
CA ASP A 31 -6.58 -20.26 11.32
C ASP A 31 -5.27 -19.61 11.78
N LEU A 32 -5.06 -19.53 13.10
CA LEU A 32 -3.76 -19.10 13.67
C LEU A 32 -2.61 -20.01 13.23
N ARG A 33 -2.80 -21.33 13.23
CA ARG A 33 -1.75 -22.26 12.75
C ARG A 33 -1.47 -22.08 11.27
N GLY A 34 -2.50 -21.79 10.47
CA GLY A 34 -2.38 -21.47 9.06
C GLY A 34 -1.50 -20.21 8.84
N MET A 35 -1.74 -19.15 9.62
CA MET A 35 -0.96 -17.92 9.56
C MET A 35 0.48 -18.12 10.04
N LEU A 36 0.68 -18.79 11.17
CA LEU A 36 2.00 -18.98 11.78
C LEU A 36 2.99 -19.76 10.89
N GLN A 37 2.54 -20.60 9.96
CA GLN A 37 3.43 -21.29 9.01
C GLN A 37 4.13 -20.34 8.04
N TYR A 38 3.56 -19.13 7.79
CA TYR A 38 4.15 -18.11 6.91
C TYR A 38 5.15 -17.20 7.64
N VAL A 39 5.04 -17.08 8.97
CA VAL A 39 5.87 -16.17 9.78
C VAL A 39 7.37 -16.38 9.55
N PRO A 40 7.93 -17.62 9.49
CA PRO A 40 9.35 -17.82 9.25
C PRO A 40 9.85 -17.26 7.92
N GLN A 41 8.97 -17.15 6.90
CA GLN A 41 9.32 -16.62 5.58
C GLN A 41 9.42 -15.10 5.58
N PHE A 42 8.63 -14.43 6.44
CA PHE A 42 8.46 -12.97 6.42
C PHE A 42 9.11 -12.27 7.62
N ARG A 43 9.52 -13.02 8.64
CA ARG A 43 10.20 -12.47 9.82
C ARG A 43 11.41 -11.62 9.41
N GLU A 44 11.48 -10.39 9.94
CA GLU A 44 12.51 -9.38 9.66
C GLU A 44 12.56 -8.90 8.20
N LYS A 45 11.62 -9.34 7.37
CA LYS A 45 11.46 -8.84 6.01
C LYS A 45 10.69 -7.52 6.01
N THR A 46 10.93 -6.72 4.98
CA THR A 46 10.26 -5.44 4.79
C THR A 46 9.11 -5.59 3.81
N PHE A 47 7.95 -5.07 4.20
CA PHE A 47 6.79 -4.86 3.34
C PHE A 47 6.60 -3.36 3.12
N VAL A 48 6.25 -2.98 1.91
CA VAL A 48 5.76 -1.63 1.62
C VAL A 48 4.26 -1.72 1.38
N VAL A 49 3.49 -0.99 2.18
CA VAL A 49 2.03 -0.93 2.09
C VAL A 49 1.64 0.48 1.66
N ALA A 50 1.08 0.60 0.47
CA ALA A 50 0.61 1.87 -0.09
C ALA A 50 -0.91 1.92 0.01
N VAL A 51 -1.45 2.93 0.69
CA VAL A 51 -2.88 3.09 0.94
C VAL A 51 -3.40 4.30 0.20
N ASP A 52 -4.42 4.12 -0.64
CA ASP A 52 -5.09 5.23 -1.31
C ASP A 52 -5.77 6.16 -0.29
N GLY A 53 -5.79 7.44 -0.59
CA GLY A 53 -6.45 8.43 0.27
C GLY A 53 -7.93 8.12 0.54
N ALA A 54 -8.62 7.55 -0.44
CA ALA A 54 -9.99 7.09 -0.28
C ALA A 54 -10.13 5.97 0.75
N ALA A 55 -9.21 4.99 0.76
CA ALA A 55 -9.20 3.91 1.74
C ALA A 55 -8.86 4.41 3.17
N VAL A 56 -8.01 5.45 3.29
CA VAL A 56 -7.74 6.09 4.60
C VAL A 56 -8.97 6.81 5.15
N ALA A 57 -9.84 7.33 4.28
CA ALA A 57 -11.07 8.02 4.68
C ALA A 57 -12.22 7.06 5.06
N ASP A 58 -12.05 5.77 4.86
CA ASP A 58 -13.04 4.72 5.14
C ASP A 58 -13.04 4.29 6.62
N GLU A 59 -14.19 3.84 7.10
CA GLU A 59 -14.35 3.36 8.48
C GLU A 59 -13.48 2.13 8.77
N ASN A 60 -13.19 1.31 7.74
CA ASN A 60 -12.35 0.11 7.85
C ASN A 60 -10.85 0.42 7.96
N PHE A 61 -10.43 1.68 7.80
CA PHE A 61 -9.00 2.03 7.90
C PHE A 61 -8.40 1.67 9.27
N VAL A 62 -9.17 1.72 10.33
CA VAL A 62 -8.74 1.28 11.67
C VAL A 62 -8.32 -0.20 11.66
N ASN A 63 -9.06 -1.06 10.98
CA ASN A 63 -8.73 -2.48 10.83
C ASN A 63 -7.45 -2.69 10.04
N ILE A 64 -7.21 -1.89 8.98
CA ILE A 64 -5.94 -1.91 8.25
C ILE A 64 -4.76 -1.59 9.17
N LEU A 65 -4.90 -0.60 10.06
CA LEU A 65 -3.85 -0.26 11.04
C LEU A 65 -3.66 -1.36 12.09
N MET A 66 -4.73 -2.04 12.50
CA MET A 66 -4.64 -3.22 13.38
C MET A 66 -3.92 -4.38 12.67
N ASP A 67 -4.18 -4.60 11.39
CA ASP A 67 -3.45 -5.58 10.58
C ASP A 67 -1.94 -5.26 10.52
N VAL A 68 -1.60 -3.98 10.35
CA VAL A 68 -0.19 -3.52 10.43
C VAL A 68 0.39 -3.81 11.81
N ALA A 69 -0.35 -3.61 12.91
CA ALA A 69 0.12 -3.93 14.26
C ALA A 69 0.37 -5.43 14.43
N VAL A 70 -0.48 -6.28 13.86
CA VAL A 70 -0.26 -7.73 13.82
C VAL A 70 1.03 -8.07 13.05
N LEU A 71 1.25 -7.50 11.87
CA LEU A 71 2.49 -7.70 11.10
C LEU A 71 3.73 -7.33 11.93
N TRP A 72 3.71 -6.19 12.61
CA TRP A 72 4.79 -5.76 13.49
C TRP A 72 5.01 -6.70 14.67
N SER A 73 3.95 -7.21 15.30
CA SER A 73 4.03 -8.20 16.39
C SER A 73 4.70 -9.49 15.94
N LEU A 74 4.56 -9.85 14.65
CA LEU A 74 5.20 -10.99 14.02
C LEU A 74 6.63 -10.68 13.50
N SER A 75 7.18 -9.52 13.85
CA SER A 75 8.50 -9.04 13.41
C SER A 75 8.59 -8.82 11.89
N ILE A 76 7.49 -8.47 11.23
CA ILE A 76 7.46 -8.08 9.83
C ILE A 76 7.52 -6.55 9.77
N ARG A 77 8.59 -6.01 9.20
CA ARG A 77 8.79 -4.56 9.10
C ARG A 77 7.89 -3.97 8.03
N THR A 78 7.12 -2.95 8.36
CA THR A 78 6.19 -2.33 7.42
C THR A 78 6.51 -0.84 7.27
N VAL A 79 6.56 -0.37 6.02
CA VAL A 79 6.60 1.05 5.66
C VAL A 79 5.26 1.39 5.05
N LEU A 80 4.60 2.42 5.58
CA LEU A 80 3.33 2.92 5.07
C LEU A 80 3.57 4.08 4.11
N VAL A 81 2.98 4.00 2.92
CA VAL A 81 2.87 5.11 1.97
C VAL A 81 1.39 5.46 1.85
N HIS A 82 1.04 6.72 1.76
CA HIS A 82 -0.34 7.09 1.52
C HIS A 82 -0.50 7.98 0.29
N GLY A 83 -1.62 7.82 -0.42
CA GLY A 83 -2.11 8.79 -1.38
C GLY A 83 -2.84 9.95 -0.67
N ALA A 84 -3.19 10.99 -1.41
CA ALA A 84 -3.96 12.12 -0.89
C ALA A 84 -4.91 12.74 -1.93
N SER A 85 -5.17 12.06 -3.05
CA SER A 85 -5.94 12.60 -4.18
C SER A 85 -7.35 13.03 -3.76
N ASP A 86 -8.04 12.20 -2.97
CA ASP A 86 -9.39 12.48 -2.49
C ASP A 86 -9.42 13.64 -1.50
N GLN A 87 -8.44 13.73 -0.61
CA GLN A 87 -8.31 14.83 0.35
C GLN A 87 -7.97 16.15 -0.36
N ILE A 88 -7.13 16.11 -1.40
CA ILE A 88 -6.84 17.27 -2.25
C ILE A 88 -8.11 17.72 -2.95
N LYS A 89 -8.86 16.80 -3.56
CA LYS A 89 -10.14 17.09 -4.23
C LYS A 89 -11.17 17.68 -3.27
N ALA A 90 -11.33 17.10 -2.08
CA ALA A 90 -12.24 17.60 -1.06
C ALA A 90 -11.85 19.01 -0.57
N LEU A 91 -10.55 19.25 -0.33
CA LEU A 91 -10.04 20.55 0.11
C LEU A 91 -10.18 21.61 -1.00
N ALA A 92 -9.95 21.24 -2.25
CA ALA A 92 -10.12 22.07 -3.42
C ALA A 92 -11.56 22.55 -3.55
N GLY A 93 -12.53 21.62 -3.46
CA GLY A 93 -13.96 21.95 -3.46
C GLY A 93 -14.38 22.89 -2.33
N GLN A 94 -13.80 22.72 -1.11
CA GLN A 94 -14.06 23.61 0.02
C GLN A 94 -13.52 25.04 -0.20
N ARG A 95 -12.43 25.17 -0.96
CA ARG A 95 -11.76 26.44 -1.23
C ARG A 95 -12.17 27.10 -2.56
N GLY A 96 -12.97 26.41 -3.37
CA GLY A 96 -13.36 26.89 -4.71
C GLY A 96 -12.15 26.98 -5.66
N VAL A 97 -11.16 26.10 -5.50
CA VAL A 97 -9.97 26.01 -6.35
C VAL A 97 -10.07 24.76 -7.20
N GLU A 98 -9.80 24.86 -8.50
CA GLU A 98 -9.69 23.70 -9.39
C GLU A 98 -8.25 23.20 -9.38
N PRO A 99 -7.98 21.95 -8.94
CA PRO A 99 -6.63 21.41 -8.98
C PRO A 99 -6.18 21.13 -10.41
N SER A 100 -4.96 21.51 -10.75
CA SER A 100 -4.39 21.27 -12.08
C SER A 100 -4.11 19.77 -12.35
N ASP A 101 -3.92 18.99 -11.30
CA ASP A 101 -3.76 17.53 -11.33
C ASP A 101 -4.19 16.91 -9.99
N LEU A 102 -4.72 15.69 -10.00
CA LEU A 102 -5.11 14.97 -8.78
C LEU A 102 -4.18 13.81 -8.43
N GLU A 103 -3.53 13.20 -9.43
CA GLU A 103 -2.77 11.95 -9.28
C GLU A 103 -1.25 12.17 -9.00
N GLY A 104 -0.75 13.40 -9.10
CA GLY A 104 0.68 13.69 -8.94
C GLY A 104 1.53 13.21 -10.12
N SER A 105 0.93 13.05 -11.28
CA SER A 105 1.60 12.63 -12.52
C SER A 105 1.44 13.64 -13.67
N GLY A 106 0.48 14.54 -13.55
CA GLY A 106 0.24 15.65 -14.48
C GLY A 106 1.00 16.92 -14.08
N VAL A 107 0.49 18.08 -14.48
CA VAL A 107 1.06 19.39 -14.12
C VAL A 107 0.59 19.78 -12.72
N THR A 108 1.50 20.05 -11.80
CA THR A 108 1.16 20.60 -10.49
C THR A 108 1.52 22.08 -10.43
N ASP A 109 0.53 22.96 -10.46
CA ASP A 109 0.74 24.38 -10.26
C ASP A 109 0.93 24.74 -8.77
N ALA A 110 1.26 25.99 -8.47
CA ALA A 110 1.52 26.45 -7.10
C ALA A 110 0.28 26.36 -6.20
N ALA A 111 -0.94 26.55 -6.75
CA ALA A 111 -2.18 26.42 -6.00
C ALA A 111 -2.45 24.95 -5.64
N THR A 112 -2.27 24.04 -6.58
CA THR A 112 -2.40 22.59 -6.39
C THR A 112 -1.34 22.06 -5.42
N LEU A 113 -0.08 22.52 -5.52
CA LEU A 113 0.96 22.14 -4.55
C LEU A 113 0.57 22.56 -3.13
N LYS A 114 0.04 23.74 -2.92
CA LYS A 114 -0.42 24.23 -1.60
C LYS A 114 -1.56 23.37 -1.05
N LEU A 115 -2.48 22.95 -1.91
CA LEU A 115 -3.55 22.00 -1.54
C LEU A 115 -2.95 20.64 -1.16
N ALA A 116 -2.03 20.13 -1.96
CA ALA A 116 -1.38 18.84 -1.74
C ALA A 116 -0.60 18.82 -0.41
N LEU A 117 0.19 19.85 -0.13
CA LEU A 117 0.90 20.01 1.15
C LEU A 117 -0.07 19.98 2.34
N THR A 118 -1.16 20.74 2.27
CA THR A 118 -2.13 20.80 3.36
C THR A 118 -2.85 19.46 3.55
N ALA A 119 -3.30 18.84 2.47
CA ALA A 119 -4.04 17.60 2.50
C ALA A 119 -3.16 16.42 2.95
N ALA A 120 -1.96 16.29 2.36
CA ALA A 120 -1.05 15.20 2.68
C ALA A 120 -0.56 15.27 4.13
N ASN A 121 -0.15 16.45 4.64
CA ASN A 121 0.31 16.58 6.02
C ASN A 121 -0.80 16.27 7.02
N ARG A 122 -2.03 16.73 6.75
CA ARG A 122 -3.16 16.39 7.59
C ARG A 122 -3.44 14.89 7.61
N LEU A 123 -3.45 14.26 6.45
CA LEU A 123 -3.67 12.81 6.34
C LEU A 123 -2.56 12.02 7.01
N THR A 124 -1.29 12.44 6.84
CA THR A 124 -0.16 11.86 7.56
C THR A 124 -0.41 11.88 9.07
N HIS A 125 -0.89 13.00 9.61
CA HIS A 125 -1.16 13.12 11.04
C HIS A 125 -2.29 12.19 11.48
N GLU A 126 -3.36 12.08 10.72
CA GLU A 126 -4.48 11.15 10.98
C GLU A 126 -3.99 9.68 11.02
N ILE A 127 -3.06 9.30 10.13
CA ILE A 127 -2.43 7.98 10.13
C ILE A 127 -1.57 7.77 11.38
N LEU A 128 -0.77 8.78 11.77
CA LEU A 128 0.06 8.70 12.99
C LEU A 128 -0.79 8.55 14.25
N GLU A 129 -1.92 9.26 14.35
CA GLU A 129 -2.88 9.10 15.43
C GLU A 129 -3.44 7.67 15.50
N GLY A 130 -3.86 7.13 14.34
CA GLY A 130 -4.38 5.76 14.25
C GLY A 130 -3.34 4.69 14.62
N LEU A 131 -2.08 4.82 14.16
CA LEU A 131 -1.00 3.92 14.55
C LEU A 131 -0.68 4.02 16.05
N SER A 132 -0.70 5.23 16.62
CA SER A 132 -0.53 5.42 18.05
C SER A 132 -1.66 4.78 18.86
N ALA A 133 -2.89 4.85 18.37
CA ALA A 133 -4.04 4.16 18.98
C ALA A 133 -3.92 2.63 18.94
N ALA A 134 -3.22 2.10 17.92
CA ALA A 134 -2.88 0.68 17.80
C ALA A 134 -1.59 0.29 18.55
N ASP A 135 -1.10 1.14 19.48
CA ASP A 135 0.12 0.95 20.27
C ASP A 135 1.41 0.81 19.44
N LEU A 136 1.43 1.41 18.25
CA LEU A 136 2.60 1.46 17.39
C LEU A 136 3.27 2.83 17.44
N ARG A 137 4.60 2.83 17.58
CA ARG A 137 5.38 4.03 17.34
C ARG A 137 5.50 4.27 15.85
N ALA A 138 5.19 5.48 15.41
CA ALA A 138 5.27 5.84 14.00
C ALA A 138 5.88 7.23 13.82
N ALA A 139 6.47 7.49 12.68
CA ALA A 139 7.02 8.78 12.33
C ALA A 139 6.83 9.11 10.86
N SER A 140 6.42 10.34 10.58
CA SER A 140 6.53 10.90 9.23
C SER A 140 8.00 11.13 8.88
N THR A 141 8.34 10.98 7.60
CA THR A 141 9.72 11.01 7.16
C THR A 141 9.91 11.82 5.88
N THR A 142 11.06 12.48 5.77
CA THR A 142 11.57 13.15 4.56
C THR A 142 12.53 12.26 3.76
N ALA A 143 12.39 10.95 3.86
CA ALA A 143 13.28 9.98 3.22
C ALA A 143 13.22 10.00 1.69
N VAL A 144 12.21 10.67 1.10
CA VAL A 144 12.06 10.76 -0.36
C VAL A 144 12.75 12.03 -0.86
N ILE A 145 13.88 11.85 -1.53
CA ILE A 145 14.55 12.92 -2.25
C ILE A 145 14.02 12.93 -3.68
N ALA A 146 13.55 14.10 -4.10
CA ALA A 146 12.91 14.31 -5.40
C ALA A 146 13.68 15.33 -6.23
N HIS A 147 13.45 15.31 -7.52
CA HIS A 147 13.80 16.38 -8.45
C HIS A 147 12.58 16.76 -9.30
N PRO A 148 12.54 17.96 -9.90
CA PRO A 148 11.45 18.34 -10.79
C PRO A 148 11.31 17.35 -11.94
N LEU A 149 10.07 17.02 -12.32
CA LEU A 149 9.81 16.19 -13.50
C LEU A 149 10.27 16.91 -14.79
N GLY A 150 10.27 18.26 -14.76
CA GLY A 150 10.69 19.09 -15.86
C GLY A 150 9.69 19.15 -17.01
N SER A 151 10.19 19.45 -18.21
CA SER A 151 9.35 19.54 -19.39
C SER A 151 9.28 18.21 -20.13
N LEU A 152 8.07 17.66 -20.27
CA LEU A 152 7.78 16.45 -21.05
C LEU A 152 6.89 16.83 -22.24
N ARG A 153 7.32 16.47 -23.45
CA ARG A 153 6.59 16.75 -24.70
C ARG A 153 6.18 18.24 -24.85
N GLY A 154 7.05 19.15 -24.39
CA GLY A 154 6.83 20.59 -24.48
C GLY A 154 5.93 21.18 -23.39
N VAL A 155 5.47 20.38 -22.41
CA VAL A 155 4.69 20.82 -21.25
C VAL A 155 5.59 20.82 -20.02
N ASP A 156 5.72 21.98 -19.36
CA ASP A 156 6.40 22.10 -18.07
C ASP A 156 5.48 21.58 -16.95
N HIS A 157 5.99 20.63 -16.16
CA HIS A 157 5.24 20.00 -15.07
C HIS A 157 5.35 20.76 -13.75
N LEU A 158 6.03 21.89 -13.72
CA LEU A 158 6.17 22.83 -12.59
C LEU A 158 6.60 22.11 -11.29
N PHE A 159 5.69 21.96 -10.33
CA PHE A 159 5.95 21.36 -9.03
C PHE A 159 5.67 19.84 -8.97
N THR A 160 5.42 19.21 -10.10
CA THR A 160 5.40 17.74 -10.16
C THR A 160 6.84 17.24 -10.13
N GLY A 161 7.12 16.34 -9.20
CA GLY A 161 8.44 15.74 -9.04
C GLY A 161 8.48 14.29 -9.48
N LYS A 162 9.72 13.80 -9.53
CA LYS A 162 10.08 12.40 -9.67
C LYS A 162 10.99 12.02 -8.52
N VAL A 163 10.84 10.80 -8.00
CA VAL A 163 11.75 10.27 -6.98
C VAL A 163 13.15 10.16 -7.61
N GLU A 164 14.13 10.80 -7.01
CA GLU A 164 15.54 10.71 -7.38
C GLU A 164 16.22 9.56 -6.63
N ARG A 165 16.06 9.57 -5.31
CA ARG A 165 16.58 8.52 -4.43
C ARG A 165 15.82 8.47 -3.12
N ILE A 166 15.97 7.35 -2.43
CA ILE A 166 15.44 7.13 -1.09
C ILE A 166 16.59 7.16 -0.08
N ASP A 167 16.38 7.86 1.03
CA ASP A 167 17.29 7.80 2.18
C ASP A 167 17.04 6.51 2.96
N VAL A 168 17.72 5.45 2.50
CA VAL A 168 17.65 4.11 3.11
C VAL A 168 18.16 4.12 4.54
N GLY A 169 19.19 4.94 4.85
CA GLY A 169 19.77 5.04 6.19
C GLY A 169 18.77 5.55 7.21
N LEU A 170 18.02 6.60 6.87
CA LEU A 170 16.95 7.12 7.71
C LEU A 170 15.86 6.07 7.95
N LEU A 171 15.38 5.42 6.88
CA LEU A 171 14.31 4.42 7.00
C LEU A 171 14.76 3.20 7.81
N GLN A 172 15.97 2.69 7.60
CA GLN A 172 16.52 1.59 8.37
C GLN A 172 16.69 1.94 9.85
N THR A 173 17.07 3.18 10.15
CA THR A 173 17.14 3.68 11.53
C THR A 173 15.77 3.64 12.20
N LEU A 174 14.72 4.10 11.54
CA LEU A 174 13.36 4.04 12.08
C LEU A 174 12.92 2.58 12.30
N LEU A 175 13.03 1.75 11.26
CA LEU A 175 12.62 0.35 11.29
C LEU A 175 13.34 -0.46 12.38
N SER A 176 14.66 -0.27 12.54
CA SER A 176 15.44 -0.98 13.55
C SER A 176 15.12 -0.55 14.99
N ASN A 177 14.60 0.66 15.17
CA ASN A 177 14.11 1.15 16.45
C ASN A 177 12.62 0.86 16.72
N GLY A 178 11.98 0.04 15.88
CA GLY A 178 10.58 -0.33 16.06
C GLY A 178 9.63 0.84 15.78
N ILE A 179 9.97 1.70 14.82
CA ILE A 179 9.16 2.86 14.42
C ILE A 179 8.67 2.62 13.00
N VAL A 180 7.36 2.71 12.79
CA VAL A 180 6.71 2.60 11.47
C VAL A 180 6.94 3.89 10.69
N PRO A 181 7.67 3.87 9.57
CA PRO A 181 7.79 5.05 8.72
C PRO A 181 6.47 5.29 7.97
N VAL A 182 5.97 6.53 8.01
CA VAL A 182 4.81 6.98 7.24
C VAL A 182 5.30 7.99 6.21
N VAL A 183 5.09 7.69 4.93
CA VAL A 183 5.65 8.44 3.81
C VAL A 183 4.53 9.09 3.00
N PRO A 184 4.47 10.43 2.96
CA PRO A 184 3.51 11.16 2.13
C PRO A 184 3.93 11.17 0.66
N PRO A 185 3.01 11.50 -0.30
CA PRO A 185 3.31 11.68 -1.71
C PRO A 185 3.99 13.04 -2.00
N LEU A 186 5.04 13.33 -1.24
CA LEU A 186 5.80 14.56 -1.29
C LEU A 186 7.31 14.22 -1.22
N GLY A 187 8.13 14.98 -1.91
CA GLY A 187 9.58 14.86 -1.85
C GLY A 187 10.25 16.22 -1.82
N LEU A 188 11.46 16.25 -1.30
CA LEU A 188 12.30 17.44 -1.21
C LEU A 188 13.50 17.30 -2.14
N ASP A 189 13.92 18.39 -2.78
CA ASP A 189 15.21 18.46 -3.46
C ASP A 189 16.34 18.84 -2.49
N GLY A 190 17.56 18.92 -3.02
CA GLY A 190 18.72 19.36 -2.23
C GLY A 190 18.72 20.85 -1.85
N GLU A 191 17.83 21.65 -2.41
CA GLU A 191 17.68 23.09 -2.17
C GLU A 191 16.51 23.42 -1.23
N GLY A 192 15.76 22.40 -0.82
CA GLY A 192 14.63 22.53 0.11
C GLY A 192 13.30 22.82 -0.57
N HIS A 193 13.20 22.71 -1.90
CA HIS A 193 11.91 22.81 -2.58
C HIS A 193 11.13 21.52 -2.45
N THR A 194 9.81 21.67 -2.28
CA THR A 194 8.90 20.53 -2.22
C THR A 194 8.25 20.27 -3.56
N TYR A 195 8.24 19.00 -3.94
CA TYR A 195 7.54 18.50 -5.13
C TYR A 195 6.45 17.53 -4.73
N ARG A 196 5.36 17.58 -5.50
CA ARG A 196 4.31 16.59 -5.43
C ARG A 196 4.70 15.36 -6.22
N LEU A 197 4.46 14.18 -5.65
CA LEU A 197 4.82 12.90 -6.23
C LEU A 197 3.57 12.03 -6.42
N ASN A 198 3.63 11.11 -7.36
CA ASN A 198 2.67 10.02 -7.44
C ASN A 198 2.96 9.00 -6.34
N SER A 199 1.96 8.66 -5.52
CA SER A 199 2.12 7.75 -4.37
C SER A 199 2.51 6.34 -4.78
N ASP A 200 2.00 5.85 -5.93
CA ASP A 200 2.34 4.52 -6.44
C ASP A 200 3.83 4.45 -6.84
N ALA A 201 4.34 5.53 -7.43
CA ALA A 201 5.76 5.65 -7.77
C ALA A 201 6.64 5.73 -6.51
N VAL A 202 6.21 6.47 -5.48
CA VAL A 202 6.91 6.52 -4.19
C VAL A 202 6.98 5.13 -3.56
N ALA A 203 5.87 4.38 -3.56
CA ALA A 203 5.81 3.03 -3.02
C ALA A 203 6.74 2.07 -3.78
N LEU A 204 6.77 2.15 -5.10
CA LEU A 204 7.69 1.39 -5.93
C LEU A 204 9.16 1.66 -5.57
N GLU A 205 9.55 2.94 -5.53
CA GLU A 205 10.95 3.31 -5.27
C GLU A 205 11.38 2.95 -3.83
N LEU A 206 10.49 3.07 -2.85
CA LEU A 206 10.72 2.58 -1.49
C LEU A 206 10.89 1.06 -1.45
N ALA A 207 10.05 0.32 -2.15
CA ALA A 207 10.12 -1.14 -2.20
C ALA A 207 11.44 -1.61 -2.83
N LYS A 208 11.89 -0.96 -3.91
CA LYS A 208 13.20 -1.21 -4.54
C LYS A 208 14.35 -0.92 -3.58
N ALA A 209 14.36 0.28 -3.00
CA ALA A 209 15.46 0.75 -2.17
C ALA A 209 15.64 -0.07 -0.88
N LEU A 210 14.53 -0.57 -0.30
CA LEU A 210 14.53 -1.38 0.92
C LEU A 210 14.62 -2.88 0.66
N GLY A 211 14.62 -3.32 -0.59
CA GLY A 211 14.59 -4.75 -0.94
C GLY A 211 13.33 -5.43 -0.38
N ALA A 212 12.18 -4.79 -0.50
CA ALA A 212 10.94 -5.30 0.02
C ALA A 212 10.56 -6.64 -0.62
N VAL A 213 10.06 -7.58 0.18
CA VAL A 213 9.60 -8.88 -0.33
C VAL A 213 8.14 -8.85 -0.77
N LYS A 214 7.40 -7.82 -0.36
CA LYS A 214 6.04 -7.53 -0.83
C LYS A 214 5.84 -6.03 -0.98
N LEU A 215 5.17 -5.65 -2.08
CA LEU A 215 4.55 -4.35 -2.27
C LEU A 215 3.04 -4.57 -2.33
N ILE A 216 2.30 -3.87 -1.46
CA ILE A 216 0.85 -4.06 -1.31
C ILE A 216 0.19 -2.71 -1.52
N TYR A 217 -0.64 -2.61 -2.54
CA TYR A 217 -1.52 -1.47 -2.80
C TYR A 217 -2.89 -1.75 -2.20
N ILE A 218 -3.33 -0.89 -1.29
CA ILE A 218 -4.67 -0.92 -0.69
C ILE A 218 -5.49 0.19 -1.34
N THR A 219 -6.54 -0.20 -2.03
CA THR A 219 -7.42 0.65 -2.82
C THR A 219 -8.88 0.43 -2.41
N THR A 220 -9.81 1.05 -3.11
CA THR A 220 -11.27 0.87 -2.91
C THR A 220 -11.89 -0.11 -3.89
N THR A 221 -11.08 -0.75 -4.75
CA THR A 221 -11.52 -1.80 -5.69
C THR A 221 -11.03 -3.18 -5.26
N ASP A 222 -11.67 -4.23 -5.72
CA ASP A 222 -11.36 -5.62 -5.33
C ASP A 222 -10.02 -6.13 -5.87
N GLY A 223 -9.30 -5.33 -6.64
CA GLY A 223 -8.04 -5.67 -7.29
C GLY A 223 -7.96 -5.07 -8.68
N LEU A 224 -7.16 -5.66 -9.57
CA LEU A 224 -7.03 -5.22 -10.96
C LEU A 224 -8.07 -5.89 -11.85
N SER A 225 -8.79 -5.08 -12.62
CA SER A 225 -9.76 -5.51 -13.61
C SER A 225 -9.14 -5.50 -15.01
N VAL A 226 -9.18 -6.64 -15.69
CA VAL A 226 -8.68 -6.82 -17.05
C VAL A 226 -9.82 -7.32 -17.93
N GLY A 227 -10.11 -6.59 -19.00
CA GLY A 227 -11.24 -6.93 -19.88
C GLY A 227 -12.60 -6.91 -19.17
N GLY A 228 -12.77 -6.08 -18.16
CA GLY A 228 -14.00 -5.94 -17.35
C GLY A 228 -14.21 -7.04 -16.31
N SER A 229 -13.19 -7.85 -16.01
CA SER A 229 -13.26 -8.90 -14.98
C SER A 229 -12.09 -8.81 -14.03
N LEU A 230 -12.35 -9.06 -12.73
CA LEU A 230 -11.32 -9.10 -11.71
C LEU A 230 -10.31 -10.22 -11.99
N ALA A 231 -9.05 -9.87 -12.09
CA ALA A 231 -7.96 -10.81 -12.25
C ALA A 231 -7.34 -11.16 -10.90
N ARG A 232 -7.52 -12.40 -10.42
CA ARG A 232 -6.98 -12.84 -9.13
C ARG A 232 -5.46 -13.02 -9.13
N GLN A 233 -4.91 -13.47 -10.24
CA GLN A 233 -3.47 -13.70 -10.41
C GLN A 233 -3.08 -13.32 -11.83
N LEU A 234 -1.99 -12.56 -11.95
CA LEU A 234 -1.42 -12.13 -13.22
C LEU A 234 0.10 -12.30 -13.18
N SER A 235 0.65 -12.94 -14.18
CA SER A 235 2.07 -12.82 -14.43
C SER A 235 2.40 -11.40 -14.92
N VAL A 236 3.65 -10.97 -14.72
CA VAL A 236 4.13 -9.67 -15.23
C VAL A 236 3.89 -9.56 -16.74
N ALA A 237 4.11 -10.65 -17.49
CA ALA A 237 3.92 -10.66 -18.94
C ALA A 237 2.46 -10.45 -19.35
N GLU A 238 1.51 -11.12 -18.68
CA GLU A 238 0.08 -10.96 -18.91
C GLU A 238 -0.38 -9.53 -18.60
N LEU A 239 0.08 -8.97 -17.46
CA LEU A 239 -0.28 -7.61 -17.08
C LEU A 239 0.32 -6.56 -18.02
N ALA A 240 1.57 -6.75 -18.48
CA ALA A 240 2.20 -5.87 -19.48
C ALA A 240 1.46 -5.91 -20.82
N ASP A 241 1.05 -7.09 -21.28
CA ASP A 241 0.23 -7.25 -22.49
C ASP A 241 -1.15 -6.58 -22.34
N ALA A 242 -1.80 -6.75 -21.19
CA ALA A 242 -3.08 -6.09 -20.89
C ALA A 242 -2.97 -4.55 -20.89
N LEU A 243 -1.87 -4.01 -20.35
CA LEU A 243 -1.58 -2.57 -20.38
C LEU A 243 -1.35 -2.07 -21.82
N GLN A 244 -0.62 -2.83 -22.65
CA GLN A 244 -0.41 -2.47 -24.06
C GLN A 244 -1.71 -2.50 -24.87
N LYS A 245 -2.59 -3.45 -24.61
CA LYS A 245 -3.91 -3.58 -25.26
C LYS A 245 -4.95 -2.60 -24.72
N GLY A 246 -4.65 -1.88 -23.62
CA GLY A 246 -5.59 -0.96 -22.99
C GLY A 246 -6.81 -1.66 -22.37
N THR A 247 -6.66 -2.92 -21.93
CA THR A 247 -7.74 -3.72 -21.32
C THR A 247 -7.79 -3.63 -19.79
N VAL A 248 -6.82 -2.96 -19.16
CA VAL A 248 -6.84 -2.65 -17.73
C VAL A 248 -7.80 -1.48 -17.49
N ASP A 249 -8.57 -1.55 -16.41
CA ASP A 249 -9.47 -0.44 -16.03
C ASP A 249 -8.68 0.88 -15.90
N PRO A 250 -9.19 2.00 -16.48
CA PRO A 250 -8.48 3.27 -16.46
C PRO A 250 -8.08 3.77 -15.08
N GLY A 251 -8.89 3.52 -14.04
CA GLY A 251 -8.59 3.89 -12.66
C GLY A 251 -7.46 3.08 -12.02
N GLU A 252 -7.11 1.94 -12.59
CA GLU A 252 -6.12 1.00 -12.05
C GLU A 252 -4.80 0.98 -12.85
N VAL A 253 -4.74 1.71 -13.97
CA VAL A 253 -3.57 1.73 -14.88
C VAL A 253 -2.29 2.16 -14.16
N SER A 254 -2.35 3.14 -13.25
CA SER A 254 -1.19 3.59 -12.48
C SER A 254 -0.62 2.44 -11.67
N LYS A 255 -1.44 1.79 -10.85
CA LYS A 255 -1.03 0.65 -10.01
C LYS A 255 -0.53 -0.53 -10.84
N ALA A 256 -1.22 -0.84 -11.94
CA ALA A 256 -0.82 -1.92 -12.85
C ALA A 256 0.58 -1.68 -13.44
N ARG A 257 0.89 -0.46 -13.90
CA ARG A 257 2.22 -0.10 -14.42
C ARG A 257 3.29 -0.20 -13.34
N HIS A 258 3.02 0.31 -12.14
CA HIS A 258 3.96 0.25 -11.03
C HIS A 258 4.15 -1.18 -10.52
N ALA A 259 3.12 -2.03 -10.58
CA ALA A 259 3.22 -3.46 -10.25
C ALA A 259 4.15 -4.19 -11.23
N VAL A 260 4.02 -3.96 -12.54
CA VAL A 260 4.94 -4.50 -13.55
C VAL A 260 6.36 -4.05 -13.26
N ALA A 261 6.58 -2.73 -13.12
CA ALA A 261 7.90 -2.17 -12.85
C ALA A 261 8.52 -2.68 -11.54
N ALA A 262 7.72 -2.89 -10.50
CA ALA A 262 8.16 -3.44 -9.23
C ALA A 262 8.67 -4.88 -9.38
N CYS A 263 7.91 -5.71 -10.07
CA CYS A 263 8.29 -7.08 -10.33
C CYS A 263 9.54 -7.17 -11.23
N GLU A 264 9.64 -6.35 -12.27
CA GLU A 264 10.83 -6.26 -13.14
C GLU A 264 12.07 -5.78 -12.37
N ALA A 265 11.88 -4.94 -11.34
CA ALA A 265 12.94 -4.51 -10.43
C ALA A 265 13.34 -5.55 -9.38
N GLY A 266 12.72 -6.74 -9.37
CA GLY A 266 13.08 -7.85 -8.50
C GLY A 266 12.22 -8.00 -7.25
N ILE A 267 11.12 -7.25 -7.11
CA ILE A 267 10.14 -7.48 -6.04
C ILE A 267 9.32 -8.70 -6.39
N PRO A 268 9.36 -9.77 -5.57
CA PRO A 268 8.81 -11.07 -5.99
C PRO A 268 7.29 -11.05 -6.20
N ARG A 269 6.58 -10.22 -5.44
CA ARG A 269 5.11 -10.19 -5.41
C ARG A 269 4.60 -8.79 -5.15
N VAL A 270 3.65 -8.39 -5.97
CA VAL A 270 2.86 -7.17 -5.79
C VAL A 270 1.39 -7.55 -5.62
N HIS A 271 0.75 -6.99 -4.64
CA HIS A 271 -0.65 -7.24 -4.34
C HIS A 271 -1.45 -5.94 -4.52
N VAL A 272 -2.66 -6.06 -5.04
CA VAL A 272 -3.65 -4.96 -5.08
C VAL A 272 -4.91 -5.47 -4.42
N ILE A 273 -5.31 -4.86 -3.30
CA ILE A 273 -6.41 -5.35 -2.45
C ILE A 273 -7.41 -4.26 -2.13
N ASN A 274 -8.63 -4.69 -1.79
CA ASN A 274 -9.69 -3.80 -1.33
C ASN A 274 -9.53 -3.48 0.16
N GLY A 275 -9.41 -2.20 0.48
CA GLY A 275 -9.31 -1.71 1.86
C GLY A 275 -10.63 -1.72 2.64
N HIS A 276 -11.76 -2.04 2.01
CA HIS A 276 -13.06 -2.19 2.68
C HIS A 276 -13.29 -3.59 3.27
N VAL A 277 -12.36 -4.52 3.02
CA VAL A 277 -12.47 -5.90 3.53
C VAL A 277 -11.83 -5.98 4.90
N ASP A 278 -12.60 -6.43 5.89
CA ASP A 278 -12.10 -6.68 7.25
C ASP A 278 -10.99 -7.74 7.22
N GLU A 279 -9.92 -7.50 8.00
CA GLU A 279 -8.72 -8.37 8.04
C GLU A 279 -8.10 -8.61 6.66
N GLY A 280 -8.37 -7.70 5.71
CA GLY A 280 -8.01 -7.87 4.30
C GLY A 280 -6.52 -7.99 4.07
N LEU A 281 -5.71 -7.18 4.76
CA LEU A 281 -4.26 -7.22 4.64
C LEU A 281 -3.68 -8.54 5.18
N LEU A 282 -4.17 -9.03 6.31
CA LEU A 282 -3.72 -10.31 6.88
C LEU A 282 -4.16 -11.48 6.00
N SER A 283 -5.41 -11.45 5.53
CA SER A 283 -5.94 -12.46 4.61
C SER A 283 -5.12 -12.57 3.34
N GLU A 284 -4.71 -11.44 2.74
CA GLU A 284 -3.86 -11.44 1.55
C GLU A 284 -2.45 -11.95 1.82
N VAL A 285 -1.88 -11.59 2.97
CA VAL A 285 -0.49 -11.94 3.30
C VAL A 285 -0.36 -13.41 3.70
N PHE A 286 -1.32 -13.95 4.45
CA PHE A 286 -1.24 -15.24 5.11
C PHE A 286 -2.17 -16.32 4.54
N SER A 287 -2.80 -16.08 3.39
CA SER A 287 -3.59 -17.10 2.70
C SER A 287 -2.94 -17.55 1.39
N ASN A 288 -3.39 -18.69 0.88
CA ASN A 288 -2.93 -19.21 -0.40
C ASN A 288 -3.68 -18.61 -1.60
N GLU A 289 -4.91 -18.18 -1.38
CA GLU A 289 -5.80 -17.73 -2.46
C GLU A 289 -5.83 -16.20 -2.59
N GLY A 290 -5.52 -15.48 -1.49
CA GLY A 290 -5.61 -14.03 -1.45
C GLY A 290 -7.04 -13.51 -1.61
N ILE A 291 -7.24 -12.22 -1.39
CA ILE A 291 -8.53 -11.54 -1.56
C ILE A 291 -8.55 -10.60 -2.77
N GLY A 292 -7.38 -10.18 -3.23
CA GLY A 292 -7.19 -9.20 -4.28
C GLY A 292 -6.58 -9.77 -5.56
N THR A 293 -5.73 -8.97 -6.18
CA THR A 293 -4.91 -9.38 -7.32
C THR A 293 -3.46 -9.56 -6.90
N LEU A 294 -2.90 -10.72 -7.19
CA LEU A 294 -1.47 -11.01 -7.06
C LEU A 294 -0.79 -10.85 -8.43
N VAL A 295 0.23 -9.97 -8.49
CA VAL A 295 1.15 -9.88 -9.65
C VAL A 295 2.49 -10.51 -9.28
N TYR A 296 3.03 -11.38 -10.14
CA TYR A 296 4.23 -12.18 -9.85
C TYR A 296 5.15 -12.34 -11.08
N VAL A 297 6.46 -12.54 -10.82
CA VAL A 297 7.50 -12.63 -11.87
C VAL A 297 7.54 -13.98 -12.56
N ASN A 298 7.40 -15.07 -11.79
CA ASN A 298 7.51 -16.44 -12.30
C ASN A 298 6.22 -17.19 -12.06
N ASP A 299 5.95 -18.20 -12.90
CA ASP A 299 4.83 -19.10 -12.69
C ASP A 299 4.79 -19.56 -11.23
N TYR A 300 3.70 -19.22 -10.57
CA TYR A 300 3.43 -19.61 -9.21
C TYR A 300 3.41 -21.13 -9.17
N ARG A 301 4.50 -21.74 -8.72
CA ARG A 301 4.49 -23.17 -8.41
C ARG A 301 3.51 -23.36 -7.26
N GLN A 302 2.26 -23.65 -7.59
CA GLN A 302 1.25 -24.00 -6.61
C GLN A 302 1.73 -25.23 -5.85
N ILE A 303 2.21 -25.05 -4.63
CA ILE A 303 2.39 -26.14 -3.68
C ILE A 303 0.98 -26.57 -3.29
N ARG A 304 0.38 -27.43 -4.10
CA ARG A 304 -0.91 -28.05 -3.80
C ARG A 304 -0.68 -29.45 -3.27
N ARG A 305 -1.56 -29.93 -2.40
CA ARG A 305 -1.55 -31.34 -1.98
C ARG A 305 -1.55 -32.23 -3.21
N ALA A 306 -0.58 -33.15 -3.28
CA ALA A 306 -0.48 -34.08 -4.40
C ALA A 306 -1.76 -34.89 -4.54
N ARG A 307 -2.40 -34.82 -5.69
CA ARG A 307 -3.54 -35.70 -6.00
C ARG A 307 -3.00 -37.13 -6.17
N ARG A 308 -3.80 -38.14 -5.84
CA ARG A 308 -3.41 -39.57 -5.98
C ARG A 308 -2.86 -39.92 -7.35
N SER A 309 -3.29 -39.26 -8.41
CA SER A 309 -2.77 -39.43 -9.77
C SER A 309 -1.32 -38.98 -9.96
N VAL A 310 -0.80 -38.06 -9.12
CA VAL A 310 0.56 -37.50 -9.22
C VAL A 310 1.55 -38.25 -8.31
N VAL A 311 1.05 -39.03 -7.34
CA VAL A 311 1.87 -39.75 -6.36
C VAL A 311 2.85 -40.75 -7.02
N ARG A 312 2.43 -41.41 -8.11
CA ARG A 312 3.29 -42.34 -8.87
C ARG A 312 4.46 -41.60 -9.55
N ALA A 313 4.22 -40.42 -10.13
CA ALA A 313 5.26 -39.62 -10.76
C ALA A 313 6.27 -39.08 -9.73
N ILE A 314 5.81 -38.65 -8.57
CA ILE A 314 6.67 -38.20 -7.47
C ILE A 314 7.51 -39.35 -6.94
N ALA A 315 6.93 -40.54 -6.76
CA ALA A 315 7.67 -41.75 -6.30
C ALA A 315 8.73 -42.25 -7.30
N GLN A 316 8.61 -41.93 -8.58
CA GLN A 316 9.66 -42.22 -9.58
C GLN A 316 10.82 -41.22 -9.50
N LEU A 317 10.54 -39.93 -9.22
CA LEU A 317 11.57 -38.89 -9.09
C LEU A 317 12.42 -39.00 -7.83
N THR A 318 11.92 -39.67 -6.78
CA THR A 318 12.67 -39.92 -5.52
C THR A 318 13.50 -41.22 -5.56
N LYS A 319 13.45 -42.01 -6.62
CA LYS A 319 14.21 -43.23 -6.81
C LYS A 319 15.38 -43.11 -7.80
N SER A 320 15.53 -41.93 -8.42
CA SER A 320 16.69 -41.54 -9.23
C SER A 320 17.60 -40.59 -8.41
#